data_c0832adcfc6e4bde82b1118c41b3c7bf
#
_entry.id   c0832adcfc6e4bde82b1118c41b3c7bf
#
_cell.length_a   1.000
_cell.length_b   1.000
_cell.length_c   1.000
_cell.angle_alpha   90.00
_cell.angle_beta   90.00
_cell.angle_gamma   90.00
#
_symmetry.space_group_name_H-M   'P 1'
#
loop_
_entity.id
_entity.type
_entity.pdbx_description
1 polymer ?
#
loop_
_entity_poly.entity_id
_entity_poly.type
_entity_poly.pdbx_seq_one_letter_code
_entity_poly.pdbx_strand_id
1 'polypeptide(L)'
;MDSEIIASVRRLSQQYSYSTIQLHEAVGRKAGLVGTDHKYLGFLIQKGQMTAGELSKLTGLTTGSVTGLIDRLEEKKFVKRRFIQDDRRKVIIEPNTRYIMEIFDPLYKEFRSKTEKLISSFSSQEINAIEKFLTKATLLADHTTEKLKTI
;
A
#
# COMPACT_ATOMS: atom_id res chain seq x y z
N MET A 1 13.67 31.04 -3.24
CA MET A 1 12.54 30.32 -2.60
C MET A 1 12.82 30.26 -1.11
N ASP A 2 11.87 30.65 -0.29
CA ASP A 2 12.02 30.74 1.14
C ASP A 2 12.34 29.37 1.76
N SER A 3 13.45 29.28 2.49
CA SER A 3 13.87 28.01 3.14
C SER A 3 12.86 27.52 4.18
N GLU A 4 12.10 28.46 4.78
CA GLU A 4 11.04 28.13 5.74
C GLU A 4 9.85 27.41 5.07
N ILE A 5 9.47 27.82 3.86
CA ILE A 5 8.41 27.16 3.10
C ILE A 5 8.81 25.74 2.75
N ILE A 6 10.05 25.52 2.29
CA ILE A 6 10.57 24.18 1.97
C ILE A 6 10.56 23.29 3.22
N ALA A 7 11.05 23.79 4.35
CA ALA A 7 11.07 23.06 5.61
C ALA A 7 9.65 22.73 6.09
N SER A 8 8.71 23.65 5.93
CA SER A 8 7.30 23.44 6.29
C SER A 8 6.67 22.34 5.44
N VAL A 9 6.83 22.37 4.11
CA VAL A 9 6.28 21.35 3.21
C VAL A 9 6.86 19.97 3.53
N ARG A 10 8.18 19.87 3.78
CA ARG A 10 8.81 18.60 4.19
C ARG A 10 8.21 18.04 5.48
N ARG A 11 8.07 18.88 6.51
CA ARG A 11 7.49 18.49 7.81
C ARG A 11 6.05 18.01 7.64
N LEU A 12 5.21 18.76 6.92
CA LEU A 12 3.81 18.40 6.68
C LEU A 12 3.69 17.10 5.87
N SER A 13 4.52 16.90 4.86
CA SER A 13 4.56 15.65 4.09
C SER A 13 4.89 14.46 4.97
N GLN A 14 5.88 14.60 5.87
CA GLN A 14 6.24 13.55 6.81
C GLN A 14 5.12 13.26 7.81
N GLN A 15 4.50 14.31 8.36
CA GLN A 15 3.36 14.17 9.27
C GLN A 15 2.17 13.47 8.59
N TYR A 16 1.84 13.86 7.36
CA TYR A 16 0.79 13.23 6.57
C TYR A 16 1.09 11.75 6.33
N SER A 17 2.34 11.41 5.99
CA SER A 17 2.77 10.02 5.81
C SER A 17 2.53 9.18 7.08
N TYR A 18 2.94 9.67 8.25
CA TYR A 18 2.68 8.97 9.52
C TYR A 18 1.18 8.82 9.83
N SER A 19 0.39 9.87 9.60
CA SER A 19 -1.06 9.84 9.85
C SER A 19 -1.77 8.84 8.94
N THR A 20 -1.36 8.74 7.67
CA THR A 20 -1.93 7.75 6.73
C THR A 20 -1.53 6.33 7.07
N ILE A 21 -0.30 6.09 7.54
CA ILE A 21 0.12 4.78 8.05
C ILE A 21 -0.79 4.36 9.23
N GLN A 22 -1.00 5.24 10.20
CA GLN A 22 -1.86 4.96 11.37
C GLN A 22 -3.32 4.69 10.96
N LEU A 23 -3.85 5.44 9.99
CA LEU A 23 -5.18 5.19 9.44
C LEU A 23 -5.27 3.79 8.83
N HIS A 24 -4.32 3.43 7.97
CA HIS A 24 -4.30 2.13 7.31
C HIS A 24 -4.17 0.98 8.31
N GLU A 25 -3.35 1.13 9.34
CA GLU A 25 -3.25 0.15 10.42
C GLU A 25 -4.55 0.02 11.22
N ALA A 26 -5.23 1.13 11.51
CA ALA A 26 -6.51 1.11 12.21
C ALA A 26 -7.59 0.39 11.38
N VAL A 27 -7.66 0.68 10.08
CA VAL A 27 -8.55 0.01 9.13
C VAL A 27 -8.20 -1.48 9.03
N GLY A 28 -6.92 -1.82 8.92
CA GLY A 28 -6.46 -3.22 8.89
C GLY A 28 -6.90 -3.99 10.14
N ARG A 29 -6.69 -3.43 11.33
CA ARG A 29 -7.18 -4.05 12.58
C ARG A 29 -8.69 -4.23 12.59
N LYS A 30 -9.45 -3.25 12.09
CA LYS A 30 -10.91 -3.33 12.00
C LYS A 30 -11.37 -4.41 11.02
N ALA A 31 -10.60 -4.64 9.95
CA ALA A 31 -10.80 -5.74 9.00
C ALA A 31 -10.29 -7.11 9.53
N GLY A 32 -9.80 -7.17 10.76
CA GLY A 32 -9.29 -8.39 11.38
C GLY A 32 -7.87 -8.78 10.96
N LEU A 33 -7.12 -7.89 10.31
CA LEU A 33 -5.72 -8.10 10.00
C LEU A 33 -4.81 -7.75 11.18
N VAL A 34 -3.68 -8.43 11.29
CA VAL A 34 -2.72 -8.23 12.38
C VAL A 34 -1.43 -7.59 11.86
N GLY A 35 -0.79 -6.77 12.71
CA GLY A 35 0.49 -6.14 12.41
C GLY A 35 0.48 -5.40 11.08
N THR A 36 1.43 -5.72 10.22
CA THR A 36 1.65 -5.10 8.91
C THR A 36 0.96 -5.81 7.74
N ASP A 37 0.14 -6.83 8.01
CA ASP A 37 -0.50 -7.65 6.97
C ASP A 37 -1.34 -6.81 6.00
N HIS A 38 -2.00 -5.75 6.49
CA HIS A 38 -2.72 -4.79 5.65
C HIS A 38 -1.82 -4.13 4.60
N LYS A 39 -0.60 -3.72 4.99
CA LYS A 39 0.37 -3.12 4.07
C LYS A 39 0.75 -4.10 2.95
N TYR A 40 1.01 -5.35 3.30
CA TYR A 40 1.40 -6.37 2.34
C TYR A 40 0.25 -6.81 1.43
N LEU A 41 -0.98 -6.83 1.96
CA LEU A 41 -2.17 -7.00 1.14
C LEU A 41 -2.31 -5.84 0.12
N GLY A 42 -2.01 -4.61 0.53
CA GLY A 42 -1.98 -3.44 -0.36
C GLY A 42 -1.03 -3.62 -1.55
N PHE A 43 0.16 -4.20 -1.33
CA PHE A 43 1.08 -4.51 -2.44
C PHE A 43 0.50 -5.53 -3.41
N LEU A 44 -0.15 -6.59 -2.91
CA LEU A 44 -0.82 -7.58 -3.75
C LEU A 44 -1.95 -6.96 -4.58
N ILE A 45 -2.73 -6.05 -4.00
CA ILE A 45 -3.80 -5.34 -4.73
C ILE A 45 -3.21 -4.47 -5.83
N GLN A 46 -2.15 -3.71 -5.52
CA GLN A 46 -1.55 -2.77 -6.45
C GLN A 46 -0.79 -3.45 -7.59
N LYS A 47 -0.06 -4.51 -7.29
CA LYS A 47 0.80 -5.23 -8.26
C LYS A 47 0.09 -6.40 -8.94
N GLY A 48 -1.04 -6.83 -8.39
CA GLY A 48 -1.76 -8.01 -8.86
C GLY A 48 -1.20 -9.32 -8.32
N GLN A 49 -1.50 -10.41 -9.00
CA GLN A 49 -0.99 -11.74 -8.64
C GLN A 49 0.53 -11.82 -8.76
N MET A 50 1.17 -12.51 -7.82
CA MET A 50 2.63 -12.73 -7.82
C MET A 50 3.01 -14.01 -7.10
N THR A 51 4.23 -14.46 -7.30
CA THR A 51 4.80 -15.57 -6.54
C THR A 51 5.23 -15.14 -5.14
N ALA A 52 5.38 -16.10 -4.22
CA ALA A 52 5.95 -15.83 -2.88
C ALA A 52 7.36 -15.24 -2.96
N GLY A 53 8.18 -15.66 -3.95
CA GLY A 53 9.51 -15.12 -4.18
C GLY A 53 9.50 -13.65 -4.62
N GLU A 54 8.57 -13.28 -5.51
CA GLU A 54 8.37 -11.87 -5.91
C GLU A 54 7.89 -11.03 -4.73
N LEU A 55 6.97 -11.55 -3.92
CA LEU A 55 6.51 -10.86 -2.72
C LEU A 55 7.65 -10.68 -1.71
N SER A 56 8.52 -11.68 -1.53
CA SER A 56 9.72 -11.57 -0.70
C SER A 56 10.66 -10.45 -1.17
N LYS A 57 10.95 -10.40 -2.47
CA LYS A 57 11.79 -9.34 -3.07
C LYS A 57 11.17 -7.96 -2.91
N LEU A 58 9.87 -7.84 -3.14
CA LEU A 58 9.15 -6.58 -3.03
C LEU A 58 9.13 -6.03 -1.60
N THR A 59 8.91 -6.91 -0.62
CA THR A 59 8.71 -6.54 0.78
C THR A 59 9.98 -6.52 1.62
N GLY A 60 11.03 -7.22 1.17
CA GLY A 60 12.24 -7.48 1.97
C GLY A 60 12.04 -8.53 3.07
N LEU A 61 10.89 -9.20 3.13
CA LEU A 61 10.63 -10.26 4.10
C LEU A 61 11.38 -11.55 3.73
N THR A 62 11.77 -12.31 4.74
CA THR A 62 12.29 -13.67 4.53
C THR A 62 11.22 -14.61 3.96
N THR A 63 11.63 -15.68 3.30
CA THR A 63 10.71 -16.68 2.73
C THR A 63 9.75 -17.24 3.79
N GLY A 64 10.24 -17.54 5.00
CA GLY A 64 9.39 -18.00 6.10
C GLY A 64 8.36 -16.97 6.54
N SER A 65 8.75 -15.70 6.63
CA SER A 65 7.83 -14.60 6.97
C SER A 65 6.75 -14.41 5.89
N VAL A 66 7.13 -14.54 4.61
CA VAL A 66 6.17 -14.46 3.49
C VAL A 66 5.20 -15.63 3.54
N THR A 67 5.67 -16.84 3.80
CA THR A 67 4.79 -18.01 3.94
C THR A 67 3.76 -17.80 5.04
N GLY A 68 4.20 -17.39 6.24
CA GLY A 68 3.29 -17.11 7.35
C GLY A 68 2.30 -15.96 7.07
N LEU A 69 2.73 -14.93 6.35
CA LEU A 69 1.85 -13.85 5.88
C LEU A 69 0.77 -14.40 4.94
N ILE A 70 1.16 -15.18 3.93
CA ILE A 70 0.24 -15.75 2.96
C ILE A 70 -0.76 -16.69 3.65
N ASP A 71 -0.30 -17.53 4.60
CA ASP A 71 -1.16 -18.42 5.36
C ASP A 71 -2.26 -17.64 6.10
N ARG A 72 -1.90 -16.56 6.81
CA ARG A 72 -2.87 -15.70 7.51
C ARG A 72 -3.85 -15.01 6.57
N LEU A 73 -3.36 -14.51 5.42
CA LEU A 73 -4.23 -13.84 4.43
C LEU A 73 -5.17 -14.84 3.74
N GLU A 74 -4.71 -16.08 3.49
CA GLU A 74 -5.52 -17.13 2.88
C GLU A 74 -6.58 -17.66 3.84
N GLU A 75 -6.23 -17.89 5.12
CA GLU A 75 -7.17 -18.25 6.18
C GLU A 75 -8.33 -17.24 6.28
N LYS A 76 -8.01 -15.96 6.12
CA LYS A 76 -8.98 -14.86 6.11
C LYS A 76 -9.64 -14.60 4.74
N LYS A 77 -9.37 -15.42 3.74
CA LYS A 77 -9.93 -15.34 2.37
C LYS A 77 -9.54 -14.08 1.59
N PHE A 78 -8.55 -13.32 2.03
CA PHE A 78 -8.06 -12.16 1.30
C PHE A 78 -7.22 -12.53 0.07
N VAL A 79 -6.58 -13.68 0.09
CA VAL A 79 -5.82 -14.24 -1.03
C VAL A 79 -6.15 -15.71 -1.22
N LYS A 80 -5.75 -16.27 -2.36
CA LYS A 80 -5.74 -17.72 -2.64
C LYS A 80 -4.43 -18.09 -3.30
N ARG A 81 -3.96 -19.32 -3.03
CA ARG A 81 -2.87 -19.94 -3.76
C ARG A 81 -3.41 -20.62 -5.01
N ARG A 82 -2.77 -20.37 -6.13
CA ARG A 82 -3.05 -21.04 -7.40
C ARG A 82 -1.78 -21.74 -7.89
N PHE A 83 -1.87 -23.04 -8.13
CA PHE A 83 -0.79 -23.82 -8.69
C PHE A 83 -0.81 -23.69 -10.22
N ILE A 84 0.37 -23.55 -10.84
CA ILE A 84 0.49 -23.56 -12.29
C ILE A 84 0.48 -25.02 -12.76
N GLN A 85 -0.36 -25.34 -13.76
CA GLN A 85 -0.57 -26.73 -14.21
C GLN A 85 0.73 -27.41 -14.68
N ASP A 86 1.63 -26.66 -15.32
CA ASP A 86 2.87 -27.19 -15.91
C ASP A 86 4.07 -27.14 -14.95
N ASP A 87 3.96 -26.45 -13.82
CA ASP A 87 5.01 -26.35 -12.81
C ASP A 87 4.42 -26.21 -11.40
N ARG A 88 4.19 -27.35 -10.76
CA ARG A 88 3.67 -27.41 -9.39
C ARG A 88 4.57 -26.75 -8.33
N ARG A 89 5.81 -26.38 -8.70
CA ARG A 89 6.71 -25.65 -7.81
C ARG A 89 6.41 -24.15 -7.79
N LYS A 90 5.71 -23.63 -8.80
CA LYS A 90 5.32 -22.23 -8.88
C LYS A 90 3.92 -22.03 -8.33
N VAL A 91 3.86 -21.40 -7.17
CA VAL A 91 2.61 -21.01 -6.53
C VAL A 91 2.41 -19.51 -6.76
N ILE A 92 1.28 -19.17 -7.37
CA ILE A 92 0.84 -17.79 -7.55
C ILE A 92 -0.08 -17.42 -6.40
N ILE A 93 0.18 -16.29 -5.78
CA ILE A 93 -0.67 -15.67 -4.78
C ILE A 93 -1.59 -14.68 -5.51
N GLU A 94 -2.86 -14.95 -5.45
CA GLU A 94 -3.89 -14.16 -6.15
C GLU A 94 -4.77 -13.45 -5.12
N PRO A 95 -4.85 -12.09 -5.15
CA PRO A 95 -5.72 -11.36 -4.26
C PRO A 95 -7.19 -11.61 -4.62
N ASN A 96 -8.02 -11.84 -3.61
CA ASN A 96 -9.47 -11.93 -3.77
C ASN A 96 -10.05 -10.49 -3.78
N THR A 97 -9.85 -9.80 -4.89
CA THR A 97 -10.17 -8.39 -5.03
C THR A 97 -11.60 -8.08 -4.65
N ARG A 98 -12.57 -8.91 -5.05
CA ARG A 98 -13.98 -8.70 -4.71
C ARG A 98 -14.20 -8.72 -3.21
N TYR A 99 -13.71 -9.73 -2.51
CA TYR A 99 -13.84 -9.86 -1.07
C TYR A 99 -13.13 -8.73 -0.33
N ILE A 100 -11.93 -8.35 -0.79
CA ILE A 100 -11.17 -7.23 -0.24
C ILE A 100 -12.01 -5.94 -0.33
N MET A 101 -12.59 -5.64 -1.48
CA MET A 101 -13.43 -4.45 -1.67
C MET A 101 -14.66 -4.49 -0.76
N GLU A 102 -15.35 -5.62 -0.65
CA GLU A 102 -16.50 -5.79 0.24
C GLU A 102 -16.18 -5.46 1.71
N ILE A 103 -14.97 -5.82 2.18
CA ILE A 103 -14.54 -5.56 3.56
C ILE A 103 -14.01 -4.13 3.75
N PHE A 104 -13.19 -3.63 2.81
CA PHE A 104 -12.47 -2.36 3.03
C PHE A 104 -13.25 -1.14 2.57
N ASP A 105 -14.10 -1.22 1.54
CA ASP A 105 -14.85 -0.07 1.04
C ASP A 105 -15.71 0.62 2.12
N PRO A 106 -16.47 -0.09 2.95
CA PRO A 106 -17.23 0.54 4.03
C PRO A 106 -16.34 1.27 5.04
N LEU A 107 -15.15 0.71 5.33
CA LEU A 107 -14.20 1.27 6.31
C LEU A 107 -13.54 2.57 5.81
N TYR A 108 -13.32 2.68 4.50
CA TYR A 108 -12.73 3.87 3.88
C TYR A 108 -13.77 4.89 3.37
N LYS A 109 -15.05 4.55 3.33
CA LYS A 109 -16.09 5.37 2.69
C LYS A 109 -16.11 6.81 3.18
N GLU A 110 -16.11 7.01 4.50
CA GLU A 110 -16.15 8.35 5.08
C GLU A 110 -14.88 9.15 4.79
N PHE A 111 -13.71 8.52 4.96
CA PHE A 111 -12.42 9.15 4.68
C PHE A 111 -12.32 9.55 3.21
N ARG A 112 -12.71 8.66 2.29
CA ARG A 112 -12.71 8.91 0.84
C ARG A 112 -13.60 10.09 0.48
N SER A 113 -14.84 10.11 0.98
CA SER A 113 -15.77 11.21 0.71
C SER A 113 -15.26 12.56 1.24
N LYS A 114 -14.66 12.57 2.44
CA LYS A 114 -14.06 13.78 3.00
C LYS A 114 -12.82 14.23 2.21
N THR A 115 -12.01 13.30 1.75
CA THR A 115 -10.83 13.59 0.92
C THR A 115 -11.23 14.16 -0.44
N GLU A 116 -12.28 13.61 -1.08
CA GLU A 116 -12.83 14.14 -2.34
C GLU A 116 -13.31 15.59 -2.17
N LYS A 117 -14.04 15.89 -1.09
CA LYS A 117 -14.47 17.27 -0.78
C LYS A 117 -13.31 18.19 -0.53
N LEU A 118 -12.26 17.72 0.18
CA LEU A 118 -11.05 18.49 0.41
C LEU A 118 -10.35 18.83 -0.91
N ILE A 119 -10.15 17.84 -1.79
CA ILE A 119 -9.54 18.04 -3.11
C ILE A 119 -10.37 19.03 -3.93
N SER A 120 -11.70 18.88 -3.93
CA SER A 120 -12.61 19.77 -4.67
C SER A 120 -12.65 21.22 -4.15
N SER A 121 -12.07 21.50 -2.97
CA SER A 121 -11.98 22.86 -2.45
C SER A 121 -10.80 23.67 -3.01
N PHE A 122 -9.87 23.01 -3.71
CA PHE A 122 -8.72 23.67 -4.34
C PHE A 122 -9.04 24.10 -5.78
N SER A 123 -8.42 25.18 -6.23
CA SER A 123 -8.45 25.62 -7.62
C SER A 123 -7.71 24.62 -8.52
N SER A 124 -8.02 24.64 -9.83
CA SER A 124 -7.31 23.77 -10.80
C SER A 124 -5.80 24.00 -10.83
N GLN A 125 -5.32 25.23 -10.59
CA GLN A 125 -3.88 25.52 -10.52
C GLN A 125 -3.23 24.89 -9.29
N GLU A 126 -3.91 24.93 -8.14
CA GLU A 126 -3.43 24.30 -6.89
C GLU A 126 -3.46 22.78 -7.02
N ILE A 127 -4.52 22.19 -7.59
CA ILE A 127 -4.59 20.76 -7.86
C ILE A 127 -3.42 20.32 -8.74
N ASN A 128 -3.14 21.00 -9.84
CA ASN A 128 -1.99 20.70 -10.72
C ASN A 128 -0.65 20.77 -9.95
N ALA A 129 -0.48 21.71 -9.04
CA ALA A 129 0.73 21.81 -8.22
C ALA A 129 0.84 20.65 -7.23
N ILE A 130 -0.28 20.26 -6.59
CA ILE A 130 -0.38 19.12 -5.67
C ILE A 130 -0.07 17.80 -6.41
N GLU A 131 -0.68 17.57 -7.56
CA GLU A 131 -0.43 16.38 -8.38
C GLU A 131 1.04 16.26 -8.80
N LYS A 132 1.62 17.36 -9.28
CA LYS A 132 3.03 17.44 -9.66
C LYS A 132 3.96 17.13 -8.49
N PHE A 133 3.67 17.69 -7.30
CA PHE A 133 4.45 17.43 -6.10
C PHE A 133 4.34 15.96 -5.68
N LEU A 134 3.14 15.41 -5.55
CA LEU A 134 2.91 14.04 -5.11
C LEU A 134 3.55 13.04 -6.07
N THR A 135 3.38 13.23 -7.38
CA THR A 135 3.99 12.36 -8.41
C THR A 135 5.51 12.34 -8.26
N LYS A 136 6.15 13.51 -8.18
CA LYS A 136 7.61 13.58 -8.08
C LYS A 136 8.13 13.07 -6.74
N ALA A 137 7.42 13.34 -5.64
CA ALA A 137 7.80 12.87 -4.31
C ALA A 137 7.72 11.34 -4.22
N THR A 138 6.68 10.73 -4.81
CA THR A 138 6.55 9.27 -4.90
C THR A 138 7.70 8.65 -5.68
N LEU A 139 8.00 9.15 -6.89
CA LEU A 139 9.12 8.67 -7.69
C LEU A 139 10.47 8.79 -6.97
N LEU A 140 10.68 9.89 -6.25
CA LEU A 140 11.90 10.10 -5.47
C LEU A 140 12.01 9.06 -4.33
N ALA A 141 10.92 8.80 -3.63
CA ALA A 141 10.87 7.81 -2.57
C ALA A 141 11.13 6.39 -3.10
N ASP A 142 10.47 6.01 -4.21
CA ASP A 142 10.65 4.70 -4.85
C ASP A 142 12.10 4.49 -5.30
N HIS A 143 12.67 5.46 -6.01
CA HIS A 143 14.06 5.41 -6.45
C HIS A 143 15.05 5.29 -5.28
N THR A 144 14.82 6.06 -4.21
CA THR A 144 15.68 6.00 -3.01
C THR A 144 15.56 4.63 -2.33
N THR A 145 14.36 4.08 -2.26
CA THR A 145 14.11 2.75 -1.69
C THR A 145 14.86 1.67 -2.47
N GLU A 146 14.78 1.68 -3.80
CA GLU A 146 15.49 0.70 -4.63
C GLU A 146 17.03 0.82 -4.48
N LYS A 147 17.54 2.04 -4.41
CA LYS A 147 18.97 2.27 -4.17
C LYS A 147 19.44 1.70 -2.82
N LEU A 148 18.64 1.86 -1.78
CA LEU A 148 18.96 1.34 -0.43
C LEU A 148 18.86 -0.19 -0.32
N LYS A 149 18.07 -0.85 -1.18
CA LYS A 149 18.01 -2.32 -1.22
C LYS A 149 19.23 -2.95 -1.88
N THR A 150 20.00 -2.17 -2.64
CA THR A 150 21.15 -2.65 -3.43
C THR A 150 22.47 -2.52 -2.66
N ILE A 151 22.48 -1.92 -1.47
CA ILE A 151 23.60 -1.79 -0.55
C ILE A 151 23.56 -2.93 0.48
#